data_1ead38be4591fb2215c60c273e2dfec7
#
_entry.id   1ead38be4591fb2215c60c273e2dfec7
#
_cell.length_a   1.000
_cell.length_b   1.000
_cell.length_c   1.000
_cell.angle_alpha   90.00
_cell.angle_beta   90.00
_cell.angle_gamma   90.00
#
_symmetry.space_group_name_H-M   'P 1'
#
loop_
_entity.id
_entity.type
_entity.pdbx_description
1 polymer ?
#
loop_
_entity_poly.entity_id
_entity_poly.type
_entity_poly.pdbx_seq_one_letter_code
_entity_poly.pdbx_strand_id
1 'polypeptide(L)'
;MKEIRFSDTTLRDGHMSLWASNMSTAMMLPIVERLDGAGFEAFELMSGSHFKKAVRELKEDPFERIRLVTERAPNTPARMILGRINVFGFDPMSMFRLFMRLSAENGMGQCRISDPWNALEGWRFRVEGAREAGMGVVLNLTYTLSPRHTDEYYAERTRLAKTLPIDRMCIKDPGGLLTPERTRSLVPTVLANAGDTPVEFHTHCTTGLGPLCCLEAIQHGIEIVNTAIPPLADGSSNPSIYNVAANARALGFESVIDEDALRPITRHFTAVARRGSGEAPALPPV
;
A
#
# COMPACT_ATOMS: atom_id res chain seq x y z
N MET A 1 -17.65 -15.42 -12.30
CA MET A 1 -17.61 -14.55 -11.09
C MET A 1 -16.62 -13.44 -11.36
N LYS A 2 -16.78 -12.26 -10.74
CA LYS A 2 -15.75 -11.20 -10.86
C LYS A 2 -14.57 -11.54 -9.95
N GLU A 3 -13.37 -11.39 -10.50
CA GLU A 3 -12.12 -11.64 -9.82
C GLU A 3 -11.71 -10.43 -8.96
N ILE A 4 -11.23 -10.69 -7.73
CA ILE A 4 -10.65 -9.68 -6.85
C ILE A 4 -9.18 -10.01 -6.64
N ARG A 5 -8.35 -9.00 -6.88
CA ARG A 5 -6.91 -9.04 -6.74
C ARG A 5 -6.46 -8.24 -5.52
N PHE A 6 -5.30 -8.52 -5.01
CA PHE A 6 -4.79 -7.90 -3.79
C PHE A 6 -3.38 -7.37 -3.99
N SER A 7 -3.08 -6.22 -3.34
CA SER A 7 -1.73 -5.74 -3.15
C SER A 7 -1.36 -5.88 -1.68
N ASP A 8 -0.22 -6.50 -1.40
CA ASP A 8 0.26 -6.67 -0.03
C ASP A 8 0.90 -5.40 0.51
N THR A 9 0.61 -5.07 1.76
CA THR A 9 1.18 -3.91 2.46
C THR A 9 1.98 -4.29 3.70
N THR A 10 2.14 -5.57 3.96
CA THR A 10 2.75 -6.13 5.19
C THR A 10 4.16 -5.61 5.43
N LEU A 11 5.01 -5.64 4.38
CA LEU A 11 6.43 -5.26 4.47
C LEU A 11 6.66 -3.74 4.48
N ARG A 12 5.61 -2.95 4.33
CA ARG A 12 5.70 -1.48 4.41
C ARG A 12 4.72 -0.92 5.43
N ASP A 13 3.41 -0.87 5.12
CA ASP A 13 2.39 -0.22 5.96
C ASP A 13 2.13 -1.02 7.24
N GLY A 14 2.04 -2.34 7.13
CA GLY A 14 1.78 -3.23 8.25
C GLY A 14 2.78 -3.04 9.39
N HIS A 15 4.07 -3.17 9.10
CA HIS A 15 5.06 -2.99 10.16
C HIS A 15 5.32 -1.52 10.53
N MET A 16 5.01 -0.58 9.64
CA MET A 16 5.03 0.84 9.98
C MET A 16 3.97 1.15 11.04
N SER A 17 2.77 0.64 10.84
CA SER A 17 1.61 0.92 11.68
C SER A 17 1.63 0.17 13.03
N LEU A 18 2.10 -1.08 13.05
CA LEU A 18 2.03 -1.96 14.23
C LEU A 18 3.37 -2.18 14.93
N TRP A 19 4.49 -2.05 14.22
CA TRP A 19 5.84 -2.28 14.76
C TRP A 19 6.75 -1.05 14.66
N ALA A 20 6.19 0.15 14.51
CA ALA A 20 6.94 1.41 14.42
C ALA A 20 8.11 1.37 13.42
N SER A 21 7.93 0.67 12.29
CA SER A 21 8.95 0.44 11.25
C SER A 21 10.20 -0.32 11.73
N ASN A 22 10.10 -1.16 12.75
CA ASN A 22 11.24 -1.89 13.32
C ASN A 22 11.55 -3.23 12.62
N MET A 23 10.88 -3.56 11.50
CA MET A 23 11.20 -4.78 10.76
C MET A 23 12.54 -4.64 10.04
N SER A 24 13.52 -5.50 10.38
CA SER A 24 14.81 -5.56 9.71
C SER A 24 14.70 -6.35 8.40
N THR A 25 15.70 -6.17 7.52
CA THR A 25 15.81 -6.95 6.28
C THR A 25 15.89 -8.46 6.57
N ALA A 26 16.63 -8.86 7.59
CA ALA A 26 16.72 -10.25 8.01
C ALA A 26 15.38 -10.87 8.44
N MET A 27 14.44 -10.07 8.94
CA MET A 27 13.07 -10.53 9.27
C MET A 27 12.22 -10.72 8.01
N MET A 28 12.49 -10.01 6.92
CA MET A 28 11.74 -10.07 5.67
C MET A 28 12.17 -11.26 4.80
N LEU A 29 13.48 -11.46 4.62
CA LEU A 29 14.04 -12.39 3.64
C LEU A 29 13.49 -13.83 3.70
N PRO A 30 13.21 -14.42 4.88
CA PRO A 30 12.73 -15.81 4.94
C PRO A 30 11.34 -16.05 4.31
N ILE A 31 10.58 -15.00 4.04
CA ILE A 31 9.20 -15.15 3.53
C ILE A 31 9.00 -14.60 2.11
N VAL A 32 10.00 -13.91 1.56
CA VAL A 32 9.84 -13.15 0.30
C VAL A 32 9.49 -14.04 -0.88
N GLU A 33 10.12 -15.22 -1.03
CA GLU A 33 9.82 -16.16 -2.11
C GLU A 33 8.37 -16.69 -2.02
N ARG A 34 7.85 -16.86 -0.80
CA ARG A 34 6.44 -17.25 -0.60
C ARG A 34 5.48 -16.11 -0.91
N LEU A 35 5.87 -14.90 -0.57
CA LEU A 35 5.09 -13.70 -0.91
C LEU A 35 5.00 -13.52 -2.43
N ASP A 36 6.11 -13.75 -3.13
CA ASP A 36 6.19 -13.68 -4.60
C ASP A 36 5.28 -14.71 -5.29
N GLY A 37 5.15 -15.91 -4.71
CA GLY A 37 4.29 -16.98 -5.24
C GLY A 37 2.83 -16.90 -4.81
N ALA A 38 2.42 -15.94 -3.98
CA ALA A 38 1.08 -15.92 -3.38
C ALA A 38 -0.02 -15.31 -4.27
N GLY A 39 0.32 -14.73 -5.41
CA GLY A 39 -0.65 -14.15 -6.36
C GLY A 39 -0.99 -12.69 -6.11
N PHE A 40 -0.16 -11.92 -5.43
CA PHE A 40 -0.35 -10.48 -5.27
C PHE A 40 -0.04 -9.71 -6.56
N GLU A 41 -0.80 -8.65 -6.82
CA GLU A 41 -0.55 -7.67 -7.89
C GLU A 41 0.75 -6.88 -7.71
N ALA A 42 1.09 -6.61 -6.45
CA ALA A 42 2.30 -5.95 -6.01
C ALA A 42 2.44 -6.13 -4.49
N PHE A 43 3.65 -5.98 -3.96
CA PHE A 43 3.85 -5.82 -2.52
C PHE A 43 4.55 -4.50 -2.21
N GLU A 44 4.11 -3.83 -1.17
CA GLU A 44 4.73 -2.59 -0.71
C GLU A 44 5.93 -2.90 0.19
N LEU A 45 7.07 -2.30 -0.11
CA LEU A 45 8.34 -2.58 0.58
C LEU A 45 8.90 -1.39 1.34
N MET A 46 8.87 -0.19 0.75
CA MET A 46 9.57 0.96 1.30
C MET A 46 8.72 2.24 1.25
N SER A 47 9.06 3.17 2.13
CA SER A 47 8.64 4.57 2.09
C SER A 47 9.79 5.47 2.54
N GLY A 48 9.67 6.77 2.38
CA GLY A 48 10.69 7.71 2.84
C GLY A 48 11.02 7.57 4.34
N SER A 49 10.04 7.26 5.18
CA SER A 49 10.26 7.01 6.61
C SER A 49 11.06 5.74 6.88
N HIS A 50 10.85 4.69 6.08
CA HIS A 50 11.63 3.44 6.19
C HIS A 50 13.10 3.64 5.84
N PHE A 51 13.41 4.46 4.82
CA PHE A 51 14.80 4.82 4.51
C PHE A 51 15.48 5.49 5.71
N LYS A 52 14.80 6.48 6.31
CA LYS A 52 15.31 7.16 7.50
C LYS A 52 15.53 6.18 8.67
N LYS A 53 14.56 5.31 8.92
CA LYS A 53 14.62 4.31 9.99
C LYS A 53 15.74 3.29 9.75
N ALA A 54 15.86 2.76 8.54
CA ALA A 54 16.91 1.81 8.17
C ALA A 54 18.30 2.37 8.49
N VAL A 55 18.60 3.58 8.02
CA VAL A 55 19.92 4.21 8.22
C VAL A 55 20.16 4.57 9.69
N ARG A 56 19.21 5.25 10.35
CA ARG A 56 19.43 5.83 11.67
C ARG A 56 19.37 4.82 12.80
N GLU A 57 18.43 3.89 12.74
CA GLU A 57 18.12 3.00 13.86
C GLU A 57 18.50 1.55 13.58
N LEU A 58 18.12 1.00 12.44
CA LEU A 58 18.41 -0.39 12.10
C LEU A 58 19.85 -0.60 11.62
N LYS A 59 20.56 0.48 11.24
CA LYS A 59 21.93 0.43 10.70
C LYS A 59 22.04 -0.45 9.45
N GLU A 60 21.02 -0.38 8.60
CA GLU A 60 20.93 -1.11 7.33
C GLU A 60 21.01 -0.16 6.14
N ASP A 61 21.58 -0.62 5.04
CA ASP A 61 21.49 0.07 3.75
C ASP A 61 20.10 -0.20 3.13
N PRO A 62 19.25 0.85 2.95
CA PRO A 62 17.93 0.68 2.40
C PRO A 62 17.92 0.24 0.93
N PHE A 63 18.95 0.56 0.14
CA PHE A 63 19.05 0.11 -1.25
C PHE A 63 19.44 -1.36 -1.31
N GLU A 64 20.33 -1.83 -0.42
CA GLU A 64 20.63 -3.24 -0.27
C GLU A 64 19.37 -4.03 0.14
N ARG A 65 18.55 -3.50 1.05
CA ARG A 65 17.25 -4.12 1.40
C ARG A 65 16.38 -4.30 0.16
N ILE A 66 16.23 -3.25 -0.67
CA ILE A 66 15.44 -3.32 -1.91
C ILE A 66 15.99 -4.44 -2.79
N ARG A 67 17.27 -4.43 -3.08
CA ARG A 67 17.93 -5.40 -3.94
C ARG A 67 17.75 -6.84 -3.44
N LEU A 68 18.04 -7.10 -2.16
CA LEU A 68 17.93 -8.44 -1.58
C LEU A 68 16.51 -9.01 -1.60
N VAL A 69 15.51 -8.14 -1.41
CA VAL A 69 14.10 -8.53 -1.44
C VAL A 69 13.64 -8.76 -2.89
N THR A 70 13.94 -7.84 -3.80
CA THR A 70 13.48 -7.94 -5.19
C THR A 70 14.15 -9.07 -5.98
N GLU A 71 15.42 -9.40 -5.67
CA GLU A 71 16.09 -10.58 -6.22
C GLU A 71 15.38 -11.89 -5.86
N ARG A 72 14.70 -11.94 -4.70
CA ARG A 72 13.93 -13.11 -4.24
C ARG A 72 12.45 -13.09 -4.63
N ALA A 73 11.97 -11.97 -5.14
CA ALA A 73 10.59 -11.78 -5.59
C ALA A 73 10.58 -11.26 -7.05
N PRO A 74 11.04 -12.05 -8.02
CA PRO A 74 11.16 -11.59 -9.40
C PRO A 74 9.82 -11.49 -10.15
N ASN A 75 8.74 -12.12 -9.66
CA ASN A 75 7.47 -12.20 -10.35
C ASN A 75 6.49 -11.11 -9.90
N THR A 76 6.55 -10.70 -8.63
CA THR A 76 5.63 -9.72 -8.05
C THR A 76 6.32 -8.37 -7.91
N PRO A 77 5.82 -7.29 -8.53
CA PRO A 77 6.45 -5.98 -8.46
C PRO A 77 6.55 -5.45 -7.03
N ALA A 78 7.77 -5.09 -6.61
CA ALA A 78 7.97 -4.32 -5.39
C ALA A 78 7.53 -2.88 -5.59
N ARG A 79 6.81 -2.33 -4.62
CA ARG A 79 6.26 -0.98 -4.65
C ARG A 79 6.78 -0.15 -3.49
N MET A 80 7.19 1.08 -3.78
CA MET A 80 7.46 2.08 -2.75
C MET A 80 6.35 3.13 -2.70
N ILE A 81 6.21 3.82 -1.56
CA ILE A 81 5.34 4.98 -1.45
C ILE A 81 6.17 6.23 -1.17
N LEU A 82 5.90 7.29 -1.91
CA LEU A 82 6.52 8.60 -1.70
C LEU A 82 5.47 9.70 -1.59
N GLY A 83 5.67 10.53 -0.57
CA GLY A 83 4.86 11.70 -0.31
C GLY A 83 5.57 13.00 -0.64
N ARG A 84 4.95 14.12 -0.27
CA ARG A 84 5.49 15.47 -0.42
C ARG A 84 6.72 15.70 0.47
N ILE A 85 6.77 15.07 1.63
CA ILE A 85 7.91 15.08 2.54
C ILE A 85 8.70 13.81 2.28
N ASN A 86 9.94 13.96 1.83
CA ASN A 86 10.84 12.87 1.51
C ASN A 86 11.64 12.40 2.75
N VAL A 87 12.71 11.66 2.47
CA VAL A 87 13.53 11.00 3.50
C VAL A 87 14.05 11.99 4.55
N PHE A 88 14.46 13.19 4.14
CA PHE A 88 15.13 14.18 5.00
C PHE A 88 14.34 15.49 5.16
N GLY A 89 13.13 15.58 4.61
CA GLY A 89 12.32 16.79 4.64
C GLY A 89 12.02 17.32 3.24
N PHE A 90 12.23 18.61 3.01
CA PHE A 90 12.07 19.24 1.69
C PHE A 90 13.37 19.10 0.89
N ASP A 91 13.51 18.03 0.13
CA ASP A 91 14.69 17.78 -0.66
C ASP A 91 14.63 18.54 -2.00
N PRO A 92 15.78 18.99 -2.54
CA PRO A 92 15.85 19.49 -3.89
C PRO A 92 15.36 18.48 -4.92
N MET A 93 14.79 18.97 -6.03
CA MET A 93 14.26 18.14 -7.11
C MET A 93 15.28 17.13 -7.67
N SER A 94 16.55 17.54 -7.75
CA SER A 94 17.65 16.66 -8.19
C SER A 94 17.87 15.47 -7.28
N MET A 95 17.77 15.66 -5.97
CA MET A 95 17.88 14.56 -5.00
C MET A 95 16.70 13.60 -5.11
N PHE A 96 15.47 14.11 -5.31
CA PHE A 96 14.32 13.26 -5.53
C PHE A 96 14.50 12.36 -6.75
N ARG A 97 14.91 12.91 -7.89
CA ARG A 97 15.16 12.15 -9.12
C ARG A 97 16.26 11.11 -8.94
N LEU A 98 17.37 11.49 -8.27
CA LEU A 98 18.44 10.55 -7.93
C LEU A 98 17.93 9.40 -7.07
N PHE A 99 17.12 9.70 -6.05
CA PHE A 99 16.52 8.72 -5.16
C PHE A 99 15.62 7.72 -5.92
N MET A 100 14.77 8.22 -6.83
CA MET A 100 13.92 7.39 -7.67
C MET A 100 14.75 6.47 -8.57
N ARG A 101 15.78 7.02 -9.23
CA ARG A 101 16.66 6.26 -10.09
C ARG A 101 17.39 5.15 -9.32
N LEU A 102 18.00 5.47 -8.17
CA LEU A 102 18.69 4.48 -7.35
C LEU A 102 17.74 3.40 -6.82
N SER A 103 16.50 3.76 -6.48
CA SER A 103 15.50 2.76 -6.06
C SER A 103 15.14 1.81 -7.21
N ALA A 104 14.95 2.34 -8.43
CA ALA A 104 14.66 1.52 -9.61
C ALA A 104 15.85 0.62 -10.00
N GLU A 105 17.08 1.15 -10.00
CA GLU A 105 18.31 0.40 -10.27
C GLU A 105 18.51 -0.77 -9.28
N ASN A 106 17.97 -0.68 -8.07
CA ASN A 106 17.98 -1.75 -7.07
C ASN A 106 16.73 -2.65 -7.11
N GLY A 107 15.85 -2.51 -8.11
CA GLY A 107 14.75 -3.44 -8.37
C GLY A 107 13.36 -2.94 -7.96
N MET A 108 13.20 -1.69 -7.51
CA MET A 108 11.88 -1.13 -7.24
C MET A 108 11.09 -0.94 -8.53
N GLY A 109 10.04 -1.74 -8.73
CA GLY A 109 9.26 -1.76 -9.98
C GLY A 109 8.17 -0.71 -10.04
N GLN A 110 7.62 -0.27 -8.91
CA GLN A 110 6.50 0.66 -8.86
C GLN A 110 6.68 1.73 -7.79
N CYS A 111 6.13 2.92 -8.07
CA CYS A 111 6.03 4.00 -7.11
C CYS A 111 4.57 4.41 -6.89
N ARG A 112 4.12 4.42 -5.64
CA ARG A 112 2.86 5.02 -5.23
C ARG A 112 3.10 6.45 -4.80
N ILE A 113 2.54 7.39 -5.55
CA ILE A 113 2.67 8.82 -5.28
C ILE A 113 1.54 9.28 -4.36
N SER A 114 1.89 9.92 -3.25
CA SER A 114 0.93 10.44 -2.28
C SER A 114 1.15 11.93 -2.04
N ASP A 115 0.11 12.73 -2.22
CA ASP A 115 0.07 14.12 -1.80
C ASP A 115 -1.15 14.33 -0.90
N PRO A 116 -0.97 14.69 0.39
CA PRO A 116 -2.09 14.87 1.32
C PRO A 116 -3.11 15.91 0.88
N TRP A 117 -2.69 16.86 0.04
CA TRP A 117 -3.58 17.91 -0.49
C TRP A 117 -4.23 17.57 -1.82
N ASN A 118 -3.92 16.41 -2.41
CA ASN A 118 -4.34 16.02 -3.74
C ASN A 118 -4.07 17.12 -4.79
N ALA A 119 -2.93 17.80 -4.69
CA ALA A 119 -2.56 18.94 -5.53
C ALA A 119 -1.83 18.49 -6.80
N LEU A 120 -2.27 18.98 -7.97
CA LEU A 120 -1.73 18.59 -9.27
C LEU A 120 -0.21 18.82 -9.37
N GLU A 121 0.30 19.94 -8.87
CA GLU A 121 1.72 20.27 -8.89
C GLU A 121 2.53 19.29 -8.04
N GLY A 122 1.96 18.90 -6.89
CA GLY A 122 2.56 17.90 -6.01
C GLY A 122 2.63 16.52 -6.62
N TRP A 123 1.64 16.17 -7.42
CA TRP A 123 1.60 14.90 -8.17
C TRP A 123 2.53 14.89 -9.38
N ARG A 124 2.39 15.92 -10.26
CA ARG A 124 3.06 15.98 -11.56
C ARG A 124 4.54 15.71 -11.45
N PHE A 125 5.22 16.49 -10.64
CA PHE A 125 6.66 16.39 -10.46
C PHE A 125 7.11 14.97 -10.04
N ARG A 126 6.35 14.33 -9.14
CA ARG A 126 6.69 12.98 -8.63
C ARG A 126 6.36 11.89 -9.63
N VAL A 127 5.27 12.04 -10.34
CA VAL A 127 4.89 11.13 -11.43
C VAL A 127 5.95 11.15 -12.53
N GLU A 128 6.37 12.35 -12.96
CA GLU A 128 7.43 12.52 -13.96
C GLU A 128 8.73 11.86 -13.50
N GLY A 129 9.18 12.14 -12.27
CA GLY A 129 10.39 11.53 -11.72
C GLY A 129 10.34 10.00 -11.61
N ALA A 130 9.18 9.42 -11.25
CA ALA A 130 9.00 7.98 -11.23
C ALA A 130 9.05 7.38 -12.64
N ARG A 131 8.42 8.03 -13.63
CA ARG A 131 8.47 7.63 -15.04
C ARG A 131 9.87 7.72 -15.65
N GLU A 132 10.59 8.81 -15.37
CA GLU A 132 11.98 8.96 -15.79
C GLU A 132 12.89 7.85 -15.24
N ALA A 133 12.58 7.34 -14.03
CA ALA A 133 13.26 6.21 -13.43
C ALA A 133 12.80 4.83 -13.97
N GLY A 134 11.82 4.78 -14.88
CA GLY A 134 11.28 3.55 -15.46
C GLY A 134 10.29 2.80 -14.57
N MET A 135 9.79 3.41 -13.49
CA MET A 135 8.82 2.78 -12.59
C MET A 135 7.38 2.86 -13.09
N GLY A 136 6.59 1.85 -12.76
CA GLY A 136 5.13 1.95 -12.78
C GLY A 136 4.62 2.95 -11.74
N VAL A 137 3.51 3.64 -12.03
CA VAL A 137 2.99 4.71 -11.16
C VAL A 137 1.57 4.45 -10.72
N VAL A 138 1.37 4.41 -9.40
CA VAL A 138 0.06 4.43 -8.75
C VAL A 138 -0.13 5.79 -8.07
N LEU A 139 -1.22 6.51 -8.38
CA LEU A 139 -1.48 7.82 -7.81
C LEU A 139 -2.57 7.74 -6.74
N ASN A 140 -2.25 8.19 -5.53
CA ASN A 140 -3.22 8.24 -4.45
C ASN A 140 -4.15 9.46 -4.56
N LEU A 141 -5.45 9.19 -4.46
CA LEU A 141 -6.47 10.14 -4.06
C LEU A 141 -6.63 10.02 -2.55
N THR A 142 -5.96 10.90 -1.82
CA THR A 142 -5.94 10.85 -0.35
C THR A 142 -7.28 11.29 0.21
N TYR A 143 -7.92 10.39 0.97
CA TYR A 143 -9.18 10.67 1.63
C TYR A 143 -8.95 11.39 2.97
N THR A 144 -9.82 12.36 3.24
CA THR A 144 -9.93 13.02 4.54
C THR A 144 -11.33 13.60 4.74
N LEU A 145 -11.64 13.99 5.98
CA LEU A 145 -12.93 14.57 6.37
C LEU A 145 -12.81 16.08 6.50
N SER A 146 -13.56 16.81 5.69
CA SER A 146 -13.85 18.24 5.88
C SER A 146 -15.02 18.65 4.99
N PRO A 147 -15.61 19.84 5.20
CA PRO A 147 -16.69 20.34 4.33
C PRO A 147 -16.30 20.49 2.84
N ARG A 148 -14.99 20.49 2.53
CA ARG A 148 -14.48 20.59 1.14
C ARG A 148 -14.37 19.25 0.44
N HIS A 149 -14.29 18.13 1.17
CA HIS A 149 -14.00 16.81 0.62
C HIS A 149 -15.30 16.08 0.23
N THR A 150 -16.07 16.72 -0.66
CA THR A 150 -17.32 16.21 -1.23
C THR A 150 -17.06 15.23 -2.38
N ASP A 151 -18.10 14.63 -2.92
CA ASP A 151 -17.99 13.80 -4.13
C ASP A 151 -17.53 14.61 -5.34
N GLU A 152 -17.99 15.85 -5.50
CA GLU A 152 -17.56 16.77 -6.56
C GLU A 152 -16.05 17.06 -6.47
N TYR A 153 -15.52 17.26 -5.24
CA TYR A 153 -14.09 17.41 -5.03
C TYR A 153 -13.33 16.19 -5.53
N TYR A 154 -13.74 14.97 -5.13
CA TYR A 154 -13.04 13.76 -5.56
C TYR A 154 -13.20 13.50 -7.05
N ALA A 155 -14.36 13.80 -7.65
CA ALA A 155 -14.58 13.76 -9.10
C ALA A 155 -13.57 14.68 -9.83
N GLU A 156 -13.43 15.92 -9.38
CA GLU A 156 -12.45 16.87 -9.94
C GLU A 156 -11.02 16.36 -9.78
N ARG A 157 -10.61 15.91 -8.58
CA ARG A 157 -9.26 15.39 -8.34
C ARG A 157 -8.97 14.16 -9.20
N THR A 158 -9.94 13.27 -9.40
CA THR A 158 -9.82 12.12 -10.30
C THR A 158 -9.56 12.54 -11.74
N ARG A 159 -10.33 13.52 -12.26
CA ARG A 159 -10.10 14.06 -13.61
C ARG A 159 -8.72 14.70 -13.77
N LEU A 160 -8.25 15.43 -12.75
CA LEU A 160 -6.91 15.99 -12.75
C LEU A 160 -5.82 14.92 -12.72
N ALA A 161 -5.97 13.90 -11.87
CA ALA A 161 -5.05 12.77 -11.79
C ALA A 161 -4.89 12.05 -13.12
N LYS A 162 -5.99 11.85 -13.85
CA LYS A 162 -6.03 11.23 -15.18
C LYS A 162 -5.25 11.98 -16.26
N THR A 163 -4.96 13.27 -16.07
CA THR A 163 -4.10 14.03 -17.01
C THR A 163 -2.62 13.68 -16.90
N LEU A 164 -2.23 12.91 -15.89
CA LEU A 164 -0.85 12.51 -15.65
C LEU A 164 -0.59 11.10 -16.22
N PRO A 165 0.66 10.78 -16.60
CA PRO A 165 1.02 9.47 -17.11
C PRO A 165 1.10 8.45 -15.96
N ILE A 166 -0.05 8.00 -15.47
CA ILE A 166 -0.20 7.03 -14.38
C ILE A 166 -0.74 5.70 -14.91
N ASP A 167 -0.42 4.59 -14.24
CA ASP A 167 -0.95 3.28 -14.58
C ASP A 167 -2.22 2.96 -13.79
N ARG A 168 -2.32 3.48 -12.56
CA ARG A 168 -3.45 3.25 -11.65
C ARG A 168 -3.68 4.45 -10.76
N MET A 169 -4.91 4.55 -10.24
CA MET A 169 -5.26 5.40 -9.10
C MET A 169 -5.49 4.55 -7.87
N CYS A 170 -5.42 5.16 -6.69
CA CYS A 170 -5.78 4.49 -5.44
C CYS A 170 -6.60 5.44 -4.58
N ILE A 171 -7.82 5.06 -4.24
CA ILE A 171 -8.55 5.72 -3.14
C ILE A 171 -7.81 5.34 -1.86
N LYS A 172 -7.15 6.31 -1.24
CA LYS A 172 -6.32 6.06 -0.05
C LYS A 172 -6.89 6.73 1.18
N ASP A 173 -7.35 5.92 2.12
CA ASP A 173 -7.79 6.33 3.45
C ASP A 173 -6.73 5.98 4.51
N PRO A 174 -5.73 6.85 4.73
CA PRO A 174 -4.65 6.57 5.67
C PRO A 174 -5.07 6.68 7.14
N GLY A 175 -6.22 7.26 7.41
CA GLY A 175 -6.75 7.44 8.76
C GLY A 175 -7.77 6.36 9.17
N GLY A 176 -8.21 5.52 8.24
CA GLY A 176 -9.34 4.61 8.48
C GLY A 176 -10.63 5.35 8.79
N LEU A 177 -10.85 6.50 8.14
CA LEU A 177 -11.99 7.41 8.39
C LEU A 177 -13.22 7.10 7.53
N LEU A 178 -13.07 6.27 6.50
CA LEU A 178 -14.17 5.85 5.66
C LEU A 178 -15.18 5.02 6.46
N THR A 179 -16.44 5.25 6.16
CA THR A 179 -17.56 4.39 6.57
C THR A 179 -18.06 3.63 5.34
N PRO A 180 -18.77 2.51 5.50
CA PRO A 180 -19.41 1.82 4.36
C PRO A 180 -20.33 2.74 3.58
N GLU A 181 -21.12 3.60 4.26
CA GLU A 181 -21.98 4.58 3.62
C GLU A 181 -21.19 5.57 2.74
N ARG A 182 -20.09 6.12 3.27
CA ARG A 182 -19.23 7.04 2.51
C ARG A 182 -18.51 6.34 1.36
N THR A 183 -18.11 5.09 1.54
CA THR A 183 -17.49 4.27 0.50
C THR A 183 -18.46 4.06 -0.66
N ARG A 184 -19.74 3.82 -0.37
CA ARG A 184 -20.82 3.62 -1.35
C ARG A 184 -21.04 4.82 -2.28
N SER A 185 -20.78 6.03 -1.83
CA SER A 185 -20.87 7.24 -2.68
C SER A 185 -19.54 7.56 -3.36
N LEU A 186 -18.41 7.46 -2.63
CA LEU A 186 -17.09 7.85 -3.12
C LEU A 186 -16.58 6.94 -4.25
N VAL A 187 -16.73 5.62 -4.09
CA VAL A 187 -16.16 4.66 -5.06
C VAL A 187 -16.79 4.83 -6.44
N PRO A 188 -18.11 4.82 -6.61
CA PRO A 188 -18.74 5.10 -7.92
C PRO A 188 -18.36 6.46 -8.49
N THR A 189 -18.25 7.48 -7.64
CA THR A 189 -17.82 8.82 -8.08
C THR A 189 -16.42 8.80 -8.68
N VAL A 190 -15.47 8.14 -8.04
CA VAL A 190 -14.09 8.02 -8.57
C VAL A 190 -14.09 7.19 -9.85
N LEU A 191 -14.74 6.02 -9.87
CA LEU A 191 -14.78 5.14 -11.04
C LEU A 191 -15.39 5.83 -12.26
N ALA A 192 -16.48 6.58 -12.09
CA ALA A 192 -17.12 7.32 -13.19
C ALA A 192 -16.21 8.41 -13.81
N ASN A 193 -15.21 8.89 -13.08
CA ASN A 193 -14.29 9.94 -13.53
C ASN A 193 -12.89 9.41 -13.89
N ALA A 194 -12.55 8.16 -13.54
CA ALA A 194 -11.25 7.55 -13.81
C ALA A 194 -11.08 7.12 -15.29
N GLY A 195 -12.18 6.96 -16.04
CA GLY A 195 -12.15 6.40 -17.40
C GLY A 195 -11.63 4.96 -17.38
N ASP A 196 -10.67 4.63 -18.24
CA ASP A 196 -10.07 3.29 -18.32
C ASP A 196 -8.93 3.07 -17.31
N THR A 197 -8.61 4.07 -16.47
CA THR A 197 -7.55 3.93 -15.46
C THR A 197 -8.04 3.06 -14.31
N PRO A 198 -7.39 1.91 -14.02
CA PRO A 198 -7.77 1.04 -12.92
C PRO A 198 -7.68 1.76 -11.57
N VAL A 199 -8.59 1.43 -10.65
CA VAL A 199 -8.62 2.04 -9.31
C VAL A 199 -8.42 0.98 -8.24
N GLU A 200 -7.42 1.20 -7.38
CA GLU A 200 -7.19 0.41 -6.17
C GLU A 200 -7.91 1.05 -4.97
N PHE A 201 -8.16 0.24 -3.95
CA PHE A 201 -8.73 0.71 -2.69
C PHE A 201 -7.80 0.37 -1.51
N HIS A 202 -7.52 1.38 -0.69
CA HIS A 202 -6.66 1.27 0.48
C HIS A 202 -7.31 1.99 1.67
N THR A 203 -7.54 1.28 2.75
CA THR A 203 -8.03 1.86 4.01
C THR A 203 -7.34 1.22 5.20
N HIS A 204 -7.28 1.95 6.32
CA HIS A 204 -6.81 1.45 7.60
C HIS A 204 -7.99 0.98 8.47
N CYS A 205 -7.68 0.17 9.51
CA CYS A 205 -8.69 -0.36 10.42
C CYS A 205 -8.80 0.42 11.74
N THR A 206 -8.31 1.66 11.78
CA THR A 206 -8.26 2.48 13.01
C THR A 206 -9.63 2.64 13.69
N THR A 207 -10.70 2.70 12.91
CA THR A 207 -12.09 2.77 13.41
C THR A 207 -12.77 1.40 13.51
N GLY A 208 -12.10 0.32 13.08
CA GLY A 208 -12.69 -1.02 12.96
C GLY A 208 -13.53 -1.23 11.69
N LEU A 209 -13.77 -0.21 10.88
CA LEU A 209 -14.63 -0.28 9.68
C LEU A 209 -13.90 -0.69 8.41
N GLY A 210 -12.56 -0.76 8.41
CA GLY A 210 -11.74 -1.05 7.25
C GLY A 210 -12.20 -2.27 6.43
N PRO A 211 -12.42 -3.46 7.03
CA PRO A 211 -12.90 -4.63 6.30
C PRO A 211 -14.25 -4.40 5.63
N LEU A 212 -15.20 -3.73 6.29
CA LEU A 212 -16.51 -3.43 5.73
C LEU A 212 -16.41 -2.46 4.55
N CYS A 213 -15.53 -1.44 4.65
CA CYS A 213 -15.28 -0.51 3.55
C CYS A 213 -14.64 -1.21 2.34
N CYS A 214 -13.75 -2.19 2.56
CA CYS A 214 -13.20 -3.00 1.47
C CYS A 214 -14.29 -3.78 0.74
N LEU A 215 -15.20 -4.45 1.47
CA LEU A 215 -16.29 -5.21 0.86
C LEU A 215 -17.27 -4.31 0.12
N GLU A 216 -17.58 -3.15 0.67
CA GLU A 216 -18.43 -2.15 -0.01
C GLU A 216 -17.75 -1.65 -1.29
N ALA A 217 -16.45 -1.38 -1.26
CA ALA A 217 -15.68 -0.97 -2.43
C ALA A 217 -15.68 -2.05 -3.53
N ILE A 218 -15.50 -3.32 -3.17
CA ILE A 218 -15.57 -4.47 -4.08
C ILE A 218 -16.94 -4.57 -4.75
N GLN A 219 -18.02 -4.47 -3.97
CA GLN A 219 -19.39 -4.51 -4.48
C GLN A 219 -19.69 -3.37 -5.47
N HIS A 220 -19.01 -2.23 -5.33
CA HIS A 220 -19.14 -1.07 -6.20
C HIS A 220 -18.12 -1.01 -7.35
N GLY A 221 -17.37 -2.08 -7.58
CA GLY A 221 -16.55 -2.25 -8.78
C GLY A 221 -15.05 -2.08 -8.61
N ILE A 222 -14.55 -1.96 -7.38
CA ILE A 222 -13.10 -2.06 -7.13
C ILE A 222 -12.68 -3.52 -7.34
N GLU A 223 -11.60 -3.71 -8.08
CA GLU A 223 -11.03 -5.03 -8.39
C GLU A 223 -9.70 -5.29 -7.68
N ILE A 224 -9.06 -4.26 -7.13
CA ILE A 224 -7.77 -4.38 -6.44
C ILE A 224 -7.87 -3.73 -5.06
N VAL A 225 -7.64 -4.52 -4.01
CA VAL A 225 -7.70 -4.09 -2.62
C VAL A 225 -6.35 -4.25 -1.94
N ASN A 226 -5.97 -3.26 -1.15
CA ASN A 226 -4.75 -3.32 -0.37
C ASN A 226 -5.04 -3.95 1.00
N THR A 227 -4.27 -4.99 1.33
CA THR A 227 -4.44 -5.78 2.56
C THR A 227 -3.09 -6.08 3.19
N ALA A 228 -3.10 -6.53 4.43
CA ALA A 228 -1.90 -7.00 5.11
C ALA A 228 -2.06 -8.42 5.65
N ILE A 229 -0.94 -9.09 5.88
CA ILE A 229 -0.90 -10.46 6.43
C ILE A 229 -0.75 -10.38 7.95
N PRO A 230 -1.63 -11.04 8.74
CA PRO A 230 -1.47 -11.12 10.19
C PRO A 230 -0.10 -11.68 10.63
N PRO A 231 0.46 -11.22 11.75
CA PRO A 231 -0.08 -10.29 12.75
C PRO A 231 0.10 -8.80 12.40
N LEU A 232 0.44 -8.46 11.18
CA LEU A 232 0.70 -7.09 10.71
C LEU A 232 -0.53 -6.45 10.03
N ALA A 233 -1.70 -7.04 10.22
CA ALA A 233 -2.98 -6.58 9.71
C ALA A 233 -3.89 -6.09 10.83
N ASP A 234 -4.95 -5.38 10.44
CA ASP A 234 -5.98 -4.83 11.32
C ASP A 234 -5.47 -3.77 12.32
N GLY A 235 -6.25 -3.37 13.30
CA GLY A 235 -5.90 -2.30 14.22
C GLY A 235 -5.58 -0.99 13.51
N SER A 236 -4.37 -0.46 13.67
CA SER A 236 -3.91 0.74 12.93
C SER A 236 -3.36 0.43 11.52
N SER A 237 -3.35 -0.83 11.10
CA SER A 237 -2.90 -1.28 9.80
C SER A 237 -4.05 -1.46 8.80
N ASN A 238 -3.73 -2.01 7.62
CA ASN A 238 -4.72 -2.38 6.61
C ASN A 238 -5.48 -3.66 7.03
N PRO A 239 -6.67 -3.91 6.47
CA PRO A 239 -7.43 -5.11 6.74
C PRO A 239 -6.67 -6.41 6.45
N SER A 240 -6.96 -7.43 7.26
CA SER A 240 -6.44 -8.77 7.06
C SER A 240 -6.87 -9.34 5.70
N ILE A 241 -5.89 -9.82 4.93
CA ILE A 241 -6.13 -10.51 3.66
C ILE A 241 -7.10 -11.68 3.81
N TYR A 242 -6.97 -12.48 4.89
CA TYR A 242 -7.86 -13.61 5.13
C TYR A 242 -9.31 -13.17 5.31
N ASN A 243 -9.54 -12.10 6.08
CA ASN A 243 -10.89 -11.59 6.35
C ASN A 243 -11.52 -11.03 5.06
N VAL A 244 -10.77 -10.22 4.31
CA VAL A 244 -11.30 -9.62 3.09
C VAL A 244 -11.55 -10.68 2.02
N ALA A 245 -10.61 -11.61 1.79
CA ALA A 245 -10.76 -12.66 0.78
C ALA A 245 -11.91 -13.61 1.12
N ALA A 246 -12.04 -14.06 2.37
CA ALA A 246 -13.13 -14.95 2.79
C ALA A 246 -14.51 -14.30 2.62
N ASN A 247 -14.64 -13.03 3.05
CA ASN A 247 -15.92 -12.32 2.91
C ASN A 247 -16.24 -11.93 1.47
N ALA A 248 -15.23 -11.62 0.64
CA ALA A 248 -15.43 -11.39 -0.80
C ALA A 248 -15.98 -12.65 -1.48
N ARG A 249 -15.43 -13.84 -1.17
CA ARG A 249 -15.97 -15.12 -1.66
C ARG A 249 -17.42 -15.36 -1.20
N ALA A 250 -17.75 -15.05 0.05
CA ALA A 250 -19.11 -15.15 0.56
C ALA A 250 -20.09 -14.21 -0.19
N LEU A 251 -19.61 -13.12 -0.75
CA LEU A 251 -20.36 -12.20 -1.61
C LEU A 251 -20.37 -12.61 -3.09
N GLY A 252 -19.77 -13.74 -3.46
CA GLY A 252 -19.78 -14.29 -4.83
C GLY A 252 -18.65 -13.77 -5.73
N PHE A 253 -17.57 -13.22 -5.16
CA PHE A 253 -16.36 -12.86 -5.89
C PHE A 253 -15.31 -13.98 -5.80
N GLU A 254 -14.42 -14.04 -6.77
CA GLU A 254 -13.26 -14.96 -6.75
C GLU A 254 -12.02 -14.22 -6.26
N SER A 255 -11.28 -14.87 -5.35
CA SER A 255 -9.98 -14.38 -4.89
C SER A 255 -8.87 -15.20 -5.54
N VAL A 256 -7.89 -14.55 -6.15
CA VAL A 256 -6.73 -15.22 -6.79
C VAL A 256 -5.62 -15.56 -5.78
N ILE A 257 -5.76 -15.16 -4.52
CA ILE A 257 -4.73 -15.37 -3.50
C ILE A 257 -4.65 -16.84 -3.08
N ASP A 258 -3.43 -17.38 -3.07
CA ASP A 258 -3.11 -18.64 -2.43
C ASP A 258 -2.94 -18.45 -0.91
N GLU A 259 -4.01 -18.68 -0.17
CA GLU A 259 -4.00 -18.56 1.30
C GLU A 259 -3.09 -19.57 1.98
N ASP A 260 -2.85 -20.73 1.38
CA ASP A 260 -1.94 -21.73 1.93
C ASP A 260 -0.47 -21.27 1.84
N ALA A 261 -0.12 -20.53 0.79
CA ALA A 261 1.19 -19.85 0.68
C ALA A 261 1.35 -18.76 1.76
N LEU A 262 0.27 -18.12 2.22
CA LEU A 262 0.32 -17.06 3.25
C LEU A 262 0.49 -17.60 4.68
N ARG A 263 0.02 -18.82 4.99
CA ARG A 263 0.09 -19.37 6.35
C ARG A 263 1.51 -19.44 6.94
N PRO A 264 2.55 -19.87 6.19
CA PRO A 264 3.93 -19.80 6.67
C PRO A 264 4.41 -18.38 6.95
N ILE A 265 3.97 -17.38 6.16
CA ILE A 265 4.30 -15.97 6.37
C ILE A 265 3.70 -15.49 7.70
N THR A 266 2.41 -15.78 7.95
CA THR A 266 1.75 -15.47 9.22
C THR A 266 2.47 -16.12 10.41
N ARG A 267 2.85 -17.40 10.31
CA ARG A 267 3.60 -18.09 11.37
C ARG A 267 4.97 -17.46 11.63
N HIS A 268 5.69 -17.09 10.55
CA HIS A 268 6.99 -16.43 10.65
C HIS A 268 6.89 -15.11 11.40
N PHE A 269 6.03 -14.20 10.98
CA PHE A 269 5.89 -12.90 11.62
C PHE A 269 5.30 -12.99 13.03
N THR A 270 4.45 -13.97 13.31
CA THR A 270 4.00 -14.26 14.69
C THR A 270 5.17 -14.70 15.58
N ALA A 271 6.08 -15.53 15.05
CA ALA A 271 7.28 -15.92 15.78
C ALA A 271 8.26 -14.74 15.99
N VAL A 272 8.40 -13.87 14.99
CA VAL A 272 9.21 -12.64 15.09
C VAL A 272 8.63 -11.71 16.16
N ALA A 273 7.32 -11.47 16.14
CA ALA A 273 6.63 -10.64 17.14
C ALA A 273 6.88 -11.13 18.58
N ARG A 274 6.85 -12.44 18.80
CA ARG A 274 7.09 -13.05 20.14
C ARG A 274 8.55 -12.91 20.61
N ARG A 275 9.51 -12.85 19.70
CA ARG A 275 10.96 -12.73 20.03
C ARG A 275 11.40 -11.29 20.30
N GLY A 276 10.76 -10.33 19.65
CA GLY A 276 11.22 -8.93 19.63
C GLY A 276 10.87 -8.11 20.87
N SER A 277 10.03 -8.60 21.77
CA SER A 277 9.45 -7.79 22.83
C SER A 277 9.82 -8.22 24.26
N GLY A 278 10.46 -9.37 24.46
CA GLY A 278 10.50 -9.94 25.82
C GLY A 278 9.09 -10.12 26.43
N GLU A 279 8.14 -9.35 25.94
CA GLU A 279 6.69 -9.47 26.04
C GLU A 279 6.15 -9.33 24.61
N ALA A 280 5.34 -10.28 24.17
CA ALA A 280 4.66 -10.18 22.88
C ALA A 280 3.87 -8.86 22.84
N PRO A 281 3.96 -8.04 21.78
CA PRO A 281 3.07 -6.91 21.66
C PRO A 281 1.64 -7.45 21.78
N ALA A 282 0.83 -6.78 22.60
CA ALA A 282 -0.58 -7.14 22.75
C ALA A 282 -1.19 -7.17 21.34
N LEU A 283 -1.59 -8.36 20.90
CA LEU A 283 -2.35 -8.47 19.67
C LEU A 283 -3.63 -7.66 19.88
N PRO A 284 -4.02 -6.80 18.95
CA PRO A 284 -5.33 -6.18 19.03
C PRO A 284 -6.37 -7.29 19.16
N PRO A 285 -7.42 -7.10 19.94
CA PRO A 285 -8.46 -8.10 20.06
C PRO A 285 -9.05 -8.39 18.67
N VAL A 286 -9.15 -9.67 18.39
CA VAL A 286 -9.76 -10.20 17.15
C VAL A 286 -11.25 -9.87 17.16
#